data_2cc1ba1eb256471bf5dbb483aa142b7c
#
_entry.id   2cc1ba1eb256471bf5dbb483aa142b7c
#
_cell.length_a   1.000
_cell.length_b   1.000
_cell.length_c   1.000
_cell.angle_alpha   90.00
_cell.angle_beta   90.00
_cell.angle_gamma   90.00
#
_symmetry.space_group_name_H-M   'P 1'
#
loop_
_entity.id
_entity.type
_entity.pdbx_description
1 polymer ?
#
loop_
_entity_poly.entity_id
_entity_poly.type
_entity_poly.pdbx_seq_one_letter_code
_entity_poly.pdbx_strand_id
1 'polypeptide(L)'
;MKRILTFALALLFVWGASAQKTLSFEGADETVRLWDNTTAKYSNYETRDEKWKRKNSFCQTSSCELYIFKAAEGKNTGIAIAMYPGGSYTNENLQISVAQWYASVGITAVLVKYRLPNYGHNKATLEDAMGAVRYLRTRADLGIDPAKVGVMGSSAGGHLASWVSNAMPDGEKPAFAILHYAWINLLKSRSSAADKALLQLLGKGYTMQDAIDLSTHHMVTATTSPTMLLLSDDDALVPSVDAADYYAALVRNGVKATMHIYPFGGHSVKKHTAEYQSAVIEWLKYLGLITNTKK
;
A
#
# COMPACT_ATOMS: atom_id res chain seq x y z
N MET A 1 30.80 10.19 70.31
CA MET A 1 29.62 10.39 69.49
C MET A 1 29.84 9.72 68.12
N LYS A 2 29.29 8.52 67.93
CA LYS A 2 29.41 7.80 66.63
C LYS A 2 28.21 8.16 65.73
N ARG A 3 28.48 8.74 64.56
CA ARG A 3 27.44 9.02 63.53
C ARG A 3 27.24 7.76 62.72
N ILE A 4 26.04 7.22 62.75
CA ILE A 4 25.59 6.11 61.92
C ILE A 4 25.09 6.75 60.61
N LEU A 5 25.76 6.46 59.49
CA LEU A 5 25.30 6.79 58.14
C LEU A 5 24.38 5.67 57.66
N THR A 6 23.11 5.99 57.54
CA THR A 6 22.10 5.09 56.96
C THR A 6 22.10 5.26 55.42
N PHE A 7 22.61 4.28 54.68
CA PHE A 7 22.46 4.23 53.23
C PHE A 7 21.06 3.72 52.88
N ALA A 8 20.23 4.62 52.31
CA ALA A 8 18.97 4.22 51.71
C ALA A 8 19.26 3.64 50.30
N LEU A 9 19.08 2.34 50.16
CA LEU A 9 19.16 1.67 48.83
C LEU A 9 17.86 1.94 48.07
N ALA A 10 17.87 2.83 47.10
CA ALA A 10 16.75 3.03 46.21
C ALA A 10 16.71 1.89 45.18
N LEU A 11 15.79 0.94 45.39
CA LEU A 11 15.45 -0.07 44.39
C LEU A 11 14.70 0.60 43.24
N LEU A 12 15.40 0.86 42.15
CA LEU A 12 14.79 1.20 40.87
C LEU A 12 14.12 -0.06 40.33
N PHE A 13 12.81 -0.17 40.50
CA PHE A 13 11.98 -1.10 39.75
C PHE A 13 11.95 -0.61 38.29
N VAL A 14 12.81 -1.16 37.45
CA VAL A 14 12.65 -1.08 36.01
C VAL A 14 11.49 -2.02 35.67
N TRP A 15 10.30 -1.46 35.52
CA TRP A 15 9.22 -2.18 34.89
C TRP A 15 9.62 -2.37 33.42
N GLY A 16 10.12 -3.55 33.09
CA GLY A 16 10.32 -3.96 31.72
C GLY A 16 8.97 -3.99 31.02
N ALA A 17 8.62 -2.94 30.30
CA ALA A 17 7.54 -3.00 29.34
C ALA A 17 7.91 -4.15 28.38
N SER A 18 7.10 -5.22 28.36
CA SER A 18 7.26 -6.28 27.36
C SER A 18 7.19 -5.65 25.99
N ALA A 19 8.21 -5.85 25.16
CA ALA A 19 8.21 -5.34 23.81
C ALA A 19 6.99 -5.88 23.06
N GLN A 20 6.26 -4.99 22.38
CA GLN A 20 5.09 -5.36 21.57
C GLN A 20 5.47 -6.44 20.56
N LYS A 21 4.68 -7.53 20.51
CA LYS A 21 4.92 -8.61 19.56
C LYS A 21 4.52 -8.17 18.16
N THR A 22 5.46 -8.25 17.24
CA THR A 22 5.23 -8.06 15.80
C THR A 22 5.22 -9.40 15.08
N LEU A 23 4.54 -9.47 13.93
CA LEU A 23 4.45 -10.66 13.09
C LEU A 23 5.03 -10.38 11.72
N SER A 24 5.76 -11.36 11.18
CA SER A 24 6.28 -11.33 9.81
C SER A 24 5.70 -12.45 8.97
N PHE A 25 5.64 -12.25 7.65
CA PHE A 25 5.28 -13.27 6.68
C PHE A 25 6.54 -14.04 6.24
N GLU A 26 6.47 -15.37 6.36
CA GLU A 26 7.55 -16.28 5.96
C GLU A 26 7.25 -16.89 4.59
N GLY A 27 7.69 -16.30 3.52
CA GLY A 27 7.38 -16.83 2.17
C GLY A 27 7.82 -15.91 1.07
N ALA A 28 8.53 -14.84 1.44
CA ALA A 28 9.24 -13.94 0.54
C ALA A 28 10.70 -14.37 0.42
N ASP A 29 11.37 -13.93 -0.66
CA ASP A 29 12.81 -14.17 -0.84
C ASP A 29 13.64 -13.35 0.14
N GLU A 30 13.11 -12.21 0.59
CA GLU A 30 13.73 -11.32 1.56
C GLU A 30 12.67 -10.58 2.36
N THR A 31 12.90 -10.37 3.66
CA THR A 31 12.06 -9.57 4.53
C THR A 31 12.89 -8.44 5.13
N VAL A 32 12.38 -7.21 5.02
CA VAL A 32 13.03 -6.02 5.54
C VAL A 32 12.06 -5.25 6.42
N ARG A 33 12.46 -4.95 7.65
CA ARG A 33 11.73 -4.00 8.50
C ARG A 33 12.27 -2.61 8.25
N LEU A 34 11.42 -1.69 7.80
CA LEU A 34 11.81 -0.28 7.65
C LEU A 34 11.87 0.40 9.01
N TRP A 35 10.80 0.30 9.79
CA TRP A 35 10.64 0.92 11.11
C TRP A 35 9.41 0.35 11.83
N ASP A 36 9.23 0.82 13.04
CA ASP A 36 8.04 0.61 13.87
C ASP A 36 7.60 1.95 14.51
N ASN A 37 6.62 1.90 15.41
CA ASN A 37 6.10 3.09 16.10
C ASN A 37 7.13 3.85 16.95
N THR A 38 8.27 3.24 17.27
CA THR A 38 9.33 3.84 18.10
C THR A 38 10.43 4.51 17.28
N THR A 39 10.60 4.12 16.02
CA THR A 39 11.68 4.58 15.13
C THR A 39 11.18 5.43 13.95
N ALA A 40 9.89 5.34 13.60
CA ALA A 40 9.28 6.13 12.56
C ALA A 40 8.98 7.58 13.00
N LYS A 41 8.80 8.48 12.02
CA LYS A 41 8.41 9.87 12.29
C LYS A 41 6.98 9.98 12.85
N TYR A 42 6.07 9.16 12.34
CA TYR A 42 4.68 9.11 12.80
C TYR A 42 4.39 7.77 13.48
N SER A 43 3.58 7.79 14.54
CA SER A 43 3.07 6.59 15.20
C SER A 43 1.60 6.39 14.85
N ASN A 44 1.15 5.14 14.71
CA ASN A 44 -0.27 4.83 14.67
C ASN A 44 -0.84 4.54 16.06
N TYR A 45 -0.02 4.64 17.11
CA TYR A 45 -0.38 4.38 18.49
C TYR A 45 -1.04 3.03 18.76
N GLU A 46 -0.78 2.04 17.90
CA GLU A 46 -1.19 0.67 18.16
C GLU A 46 -0.30 0.08 19.26
N THR A 47 -0.92 -0.38 20.34
CA THR A 47 -0.23 -0.97 21.50
C THR A 47 -0.50 -2.45 21.69
N ARG A 48 -1.47 -2.99 20.94
CA ARG A 48 -1.79 -4.41 20.98
C ARG A 48 -0.81 -5.19 20.11
N ASP A 49 -0.57 -6.44 20.49
CA ASP A 49 0.21 -7.35 19.67
C ASP A 49 -0.40 -7.53 18.27
N GLU A 50 0.45 -7.58 17.26
CA GLU A 50 0.03 -7.89 15.91
C GLU A 50 -0.56 -9.31 15.85
N LYS A 51 -1.60 -9.49 15.04
CA LYS A 51 -2.32 -10.77 14.92
C LYS A 51 -2.56 -11.15 13.48
N TRP A 52 -2.57 -12.44 13.24
CA TRP A 52 -3.20 -13.01 12.07
C TRP A 52 -4.72 -12.99 12.26
N LYS A 53 -5.43 -12.19 11.48
CA LYS A 53 -6.91 -12.22 11.44
C LYS A 53 -7.41 -13.51 10.77
N ARG A 54 -6.67 -13.96 9.78
CA ARG A 54 -6.80 -15.22 9.03
C ARG A 54 -5.50 -15.48 8.30
N LYS A 55 -5.37 -16.63 7.61
CA LYS A 55 -4.19 -16.93 6.79
C LYS A 55 -3.89 -15.77 5.84
N ASN A 56 -2.65 -15.27 5.86
CA ASN A 56 -2.15 -14.17 5.03
C ASN A 56 -2.89 -12.82 5.24
N SER A 57 -3.41 -12.57 6.43
CA SER A 57 -4.09 -11.31 6.75
C SER A 57 -3.70 -10.81 8.13
N PHE A 58 -2.92 -9.73 8.18
CA PHE A 58 -2.51 -9.07 9.43
C PHE A 58 -3.59 -8.11 9.94
N CYS A 59 -3.63 -7.91 11.25
CA CYS A 59 -4.32 -6.80 11.89
C CYS A 59 -3.53 -6.30 13.09
N GLN A 60 -3.85 -5.09 13.57
CA GLN A 60 -3.15 -4.44 14.68
C GLN A 60 -1.66 -4.22 14.36
N THR A 61 -1.35 -3.88 13.10
CA THR A 61 0.03 -3.69 12.62
C THR A 61 0.64 -2.43 13.23
N SER A 62 1.82 -2.58 13.79
CA SER A 62 2.60 -1.54 14.49
C SER A 62 3.99 -1.33 13.93
N SER A 63 4.36 -2.13 12.92
CA SER A 63 5.63 -2.06 12.20
C SER A 63 5.42 -2.08 10.69
N CYS A 64 6.31 -1.42 9.96
CA CYS A 64 6.37 -1.48 8.51
C CYS A 64 7.39 -2.53 8.08
N GLU A 65 6.95 -3.54 7.35
CA GLU A 65 7.82 -4.57 6.77
C GLU A 65 7.56 -4.74 5.27
N LEU A 66 8.63 -5.03 4.56
CA LEU A 66 8.64 -5.27 3.13
C LEU A 66 8.94 -6.75 2.87
N TYR A 67 8.04 -7.43 2.19
CA TYR A 67 8.20 -8.82 1.77
C TYR A 67 8.53 -8.84 0.29
N ILE A 68 9.80 -9.08 -0.05
CA ILE A 68 10.35 -8.92 -1.39
C ILE A 68 10.32 -10.26 -2.12
N PHE A 69 9.68 -10.28 -3.28
CA PHE A 69 9.69 -11.36 -4.26
C PHE A 69 10.56 -10.89 -5.43
N LYS A 70 11.75 -11.45 -5.54
CA LYS A 70 12.73 -11.03 -6.53
C LYS A 70 12.29 -11.42 -7.94
N ALA A 71 12.62 -10.58 -8.91
CA ALA A 71 12.41 -10.89 -10.33
C ALA A 71 13.05 -12.24 -10.67
N ALA A 72 12.34 -13.08 -11.43
CA ALA A 72 12.84 -14.39 -11.85
C ALA A 72 14.18 -14.25 -12.57
N GLU A 73 15.09 -15.19 -12.29
CA GLU A 73 16.43 -15.21 -12.87
C GLU A 73 16.39 -15.12 -14.41
N GLY A 74 17.25 -14.29 -14.98
CA GLY A 74 17.33 -14.05 -16.41
C GLY A 74 16.19 -13.21 -17.01
N LYS A 75 15.20 -12.74 -16.20
CA LYS A 75 14.05 -11.97 -16.69
C LYS A 75 13.97 -10.55 -16.15
N ASN A 76 14.89 -10.13 -15.27
CA ASN A 76 14.79 -8.85 -14.58
C ASN A 76 14.64 -7.67 -15.55
N THR A 77 13.53 -6.93 -15.44
CA THR A 77 13.21 -5.76 -16.27
C THR A 77 13.72 -4.45 -15.68
N GLY A 78 14.28 -4.48 -14.49
CA GLY A 78 14.60 -3.30 -13.68
C GLY A 78 13.38 -2.67 -12.99
N ILE A 79 12.17 -3.17 -13.23
CA ILE A 79 10.96 -2.65 -12.61
C ILE A 79 10.81 -3.24 -11.20
N ALA A 80 10.44 -2.38 -10.24
CA ALA A 80 9.94 -2.81 -8.95
C ALA A 80 8.55 -2.23 -8.68
N ILE A 81 7.73 -2.95 -7.91
CA ILE A 81 6.37 -2.53 -7.57
C ILE A 81 6.09 -2.72 -6.08
N ALA A 82 5.83 -1.61 -5.37
CA ALA A 82 5.35 -1.66 -4.00
C ALA A 82 3.83 -1.94 -4.01
N MET A 83 3.43 -3.04 -3.35
CA MET A 83 2.07 -3.55 -3.37
C MET A 83 1.41 -3.35 -2.00
N TYR A 84 0.34 -2.56 -1.96
CA TYR A 84 -0.40 -2.27 -0.74
C TYR A 84 -1.64 -3.14 -0.63
N PRO A 85 -1.69 -4.05 0.37
CA PRO A 85 -2.83 -4.92 0.59
C PRO A 85 -4.10 -4.16 0.96
N GLY A 86 -5.25 -4.63 0.46
CA GLY A 86 -6.56 -4.16 0.89
C GLY A 86 -7.01 -4.83 2.19
N GLY A 87 -8.12 -4.35 2.76
CA GLY A 87 -8.72 -4.88 3.98
C GLY A 87 -9.42 -3.82 4.81
N SER A 88 -10.01 -2.82 4.16
CA SER A 88 -10.80 -1.74 4.78
C SER A 88 -10.03 -1.00 5.88
N TYR A 89 -8.72 -0.89 5.77
CA TYR A 89 -7.84 -0.33 6.81
C TYR A 89 -7.97 -0.96 8.21
N THR A 90 -8.70 -2.08 8.32
CA THR A 90 -8.84 -2.87 9.55
C THR A 90 -7.92 -4.07 9.60
N ASN A 91 -7.46 -4.49 8.46
CA ASN A 91 -6.50 -5.58 8.24
C ASN A 91 -5.85 -5.45 6.86
N GLU A 92 -4.80 -6.24 6.63
CA GLU A 92 -4.06 -6.30 5.39
C GLU A 92 -4.14 -7.72 4.81
N ASN A 93 -4.75 -7.88 3.64
CA ASN A 93 -4.87 -9.16 2.95
C ASN A 93 -3.73 -9.29 1.93
N LEU A 94 -2.68 -10.02 2.25
CA LEU A 94 -1.51 -10.20 1.38
C LEU A 94 -1.90 -10.88 0.07
N GLN A 95 -1.57 -10.26 -1.05
CA GLN A 95 -1.83 -10.76 -2.40
C GLN A 95 -0.63 -11.55 -2.95
N ILE A 96 -0.25 -12.63 -2.26
CA ILE A 96 0.96 -13.41 -2.51
C ILE A 96 1.03 -13.91 -3.97
N SER A 97 -0.06 -14.47 -4.48
CA SER A 97 -0.09 -14.98 -5.86
C SER A 97 0.11 -13.90 -6.92
N VAL A 98 -0.31 -12.66 -6.63
CA VAL A 98 -0.08 -11.52 -7.53
C VAL A 98 1.39 -11.10 -7.48
N ALA A 99 2.00 -11.06 -6.29
CA ALA A 99 3.43 -10.77 -6.13
C ALA A 99 4.29 -11.83 -6.85
N GLN A 100 3.97 -13.11 -6.67
CA GLN A 100 4.65 -14.21 -7.36
C GLN A 100 4.50 -14.12 -8.88
N TRP A 101 3.33 -13.71 -9.39
CA TRP A 101 3.15 -13.49 -10.82
C TRP A 101 4.05 -12.36 -11.34
N TYR A 102 4.09 -11.20 -10.68
CA TYR A 102 4.99 -10.12 -11.07
C TYR A 102 6.46 -10.58 -11.08
N ALA A 103 6.88 -11.31 -10.06
CA ALA A 103 8.23 -11.87 -9.98
C ALA A 103 8.51 -12.80 -11.17
N SER A 104 7.56 -13.66 -11.54
CA SER A 104 7.70 -14.62 -12.66
C SER A 104 7.86 -13.97 -14.02
N VAL A 105 7.38 -12.74 -14.19
CA VAL A 105 7.49 -11.94 -15.42
C VAL A 105 8.62 -10.91 -15.38
N GLY A 106 9.49 -11.00 -14.38
CA GLY A 106 10.72 -10.19 -14.29
C GLY A 106 10.54 -8.83 -13.60
N ILE A 107 9.50 -8.65 -12.79
CA ILE A 107 9.23 -7.46 -12.01
C ILE A 107 9.43 -7.80 -10.52
N THR A 108 10.36 -7.12 -9.83
CA THR A 108 10.50 -7.28 -8.39
C THR A 108 9.25 -6.78 -7.69
N ALA A 109 8.51 -7.68 -7.02
CA ALA A 109 7.27 -7.36 -6.34
C ALA A 109 7.47 -7.31 -4.82
N VAL A 110 6.92 -6.30 -4.16
CA VAL A 110 7.12 -6.10 -2.73
C VAL A 110 5.78 -5.88 -2.04
N LEU A 111 5.34 -6.87 -1.29
CA LEU A 111 4.19 -6.72 -0.42
C LEU A 111 4.58 -5.86 0.78
N VAL A 112 3.88 -4.77 0.97
CA VAL A 112 4.12 -3.81 2.06
C VAL A 112 3.15 -4.09 3.19
N LYS A 113 3.65 -4.59 4.32
CA LYS A 113 2.93 -4.56 5.59
C LYS A 113 3.08 -3.15 6.14
N TYR A 114 2.02 -2.37 6.07
CA TYR A 114 2.01 -0.99 6.56
C TYR A 114 1.30 -0.89 7.91
N ARG A 115 1.65 0.09 8.73
CA ARG A 115 0.93 0.36 9.97
C ARG A 115 -0.49 0.84 9.65
N LEU A 116 -1.48 0.07 10.10
CA LEU A 116 -2.90 0.44 9.93
C LEU A 116 -3.21 1.77 10.61
N PRO A 117 -4.15 2.57 10.09
CA PRO A 117 -4.37 3.95 10.57
C PRO A 117 -4.85 4.07 12.02
N ASN A 118 -5.36 2.99 12.62
CA ASN A 118 -5.77 2.91 14.03
C ASN A 118 -6.52 4.17 14.54
N TYR A 119 -7.68 4.44 13.95
CA TYR A 119 -8.57 5.58 14.27
C TYR A 119 -7.96 6.96 14.00
N GLY A 120 -7.53 7.20 12.76
CA GLY A 120 -7.14 8.54 12.28
C GLY A 120 -5.64 8.80 12.24
N HIS A 121 -4.81 7.84 12.64
CA HIS A 121 -3.36 7.97 12.55
C HIS A 121 -2.82 7.60 11.14
N ASN A 122 -3.51 8.09 10.12
CA ASN A 122 -3.28 7.78 8.70
C ASN A 122 -1.93 8.29 8.17
N LYS A 123 -1.31 9.26 8.82
CA LYS A 123 0.04 9.74 8.48
C LYS A 123 1.10 8.65 8.62
N ALA A 124 0.95 7.74 9.60
CA ALA A 124 1.85 6.59 9.75
C ALA A 124 1.69 5.61 8.57
N THR A 125 0.46 5.35 8.14
CA THR A 125 0.16 4.52 6.97
C THR A 125 0.76 5.10 5.68
N LEU A 126 0.60 6.41 5.47
CA LEU A 126 1.15 7.08 4.30
C LEU A 126 2.68 7.11 4.33
N GLU A 127 3.29 7.35 5.50
CA GLU A 127 4.74 7.29 5.69
C GLU A 127 5.31 5.94 5.28
N ASP A 128 4.68 4.84 5.72
CA ASP A 128 5.10 3.49 5.39
C ASP A 128 5.03 3.22 3.87
N ALA A 129 3.94 3.64 3.26
CA ALA A 129 3.74 3.46 1.83
C ALA A 129 4.77 4.26 1.00
N MET A 130 5.00 5.54 1.32
CA MET A 130 6.02 6.35 0.67
C MET A 130 7.44 5.83 0.95
N GLY A 131 7.69 5.35 2.18
CA GLY A 131 8.95 4.76 2.59
C GLY A 131 9.32 3.53 1.77
N ALA A 132 8.34 2.68 1.47
CA ALA A 132 8.55 1.52 0.61
C ALA A 132 9.03 1.92 -0.80
N VAL A 133 8.43 2.95 -1.41
CA VAL A 133 8.87 3.46 -2.73
C VAL A 133 10.30 3.99 -2.66
N ARG A 134 10.61 4.79 -1.65
CA ARG A 134 11.98 5.34 -1.45
C ARG A 134 12.99 4.24 -1.23
N TYR A 135 12.68 3.26 -0.38
CA TYR A 135 13.55 2.12 -0.11
C TYR A 135 13.85 1.33 -1.38
N LEU A 136 12.84 1.01 -2.18
CA LEU A 136 13.04 0.25 -3.43
C LEU A 136 13.99 0.95 -4.40
N ARG A 137 13.99 2.27 -4.44
CA ARG A 137 14.93 3.06 -5.27
C ARG A 137 16.37 2.93 -4.84
N THR A 138 16.65 2.49 -3.63
CA THR A 138 18.03 2.26 -3.15
C THR A 138 18.54 0.84 -3.45
N ARG A 139 17.70 -0.05 -3.96
CA ARG A 139 17.98 -1.48 -4.10
C ARG A 139 18.54 -1.85 -5.49
N ALA A 140 19.63 -1.17 -5.87
CA ALA A 140 20.40 -1.51 -7.08
C ALA A 140 20.97 -2.95 -7.04
N ASP A 141 21.21 -3.50 -5.86
CA ASP A 141 21.60 -4.89 -5.62
C ASP A 141 20.58 -5.92 -6.12
N LEU A 142 19.30 -5.54 -6.22
CA LEU A 142 18.23 -6.33 -6.83
C LEU A 142 18.06 -6.04 -8.33
N GLY A 143 18.93 -5.24 -8.93
CA GLY A 143 18.83 -4.81 -10.32
C GLY A 143 17.64 -3.87 -10.56
N ILE A 144 17.17 -3.16 -9.53
CA ILE A 144 16.06 -2.20 -9.66
C ILE A 144 16.59 -0.89 -10.25
N ASP A 145 15.93 -0.42 -11.31
CA ASP A 145 16.10 0.94 -11.84
C ASP A 145 15.24 1.90 -10.99
N PRO A 146 15.86 2.87 -10.27
CA PRO A 146 15.11 3.81 -9.43
C PRO A 146 14.07 4.64 -10.19
N ALA A 147 14.21 4.80 -11.51
CA ALA A 147 13.22 5.46 -12.36
C ALA A 147 12.03 4.56 -12.74
N LYS A 148 12.08 3.25 -12.43
CA LYS A 148 11.05 2.27 -12.78
C LYS A 148 10.32 1.70 -11.55
N VAL A 149 10.33 2.40 -10.42
CA VAL A 149 9.60 1.97 -9.23
C VAL A 149 8.17 2.46 -9.29
N GLY A 150 7.22 1.53 -9.36
CA GLY A 150 5.79 1.78 -9.36
C GLY A 150 5.10 1.34 -8.08
N VAL A 151 3.78 1.58 -8.02
CA VAL A 151 2.92 1.16 -6.92
C VAL A 151 1.73 0.36 -7.43
N MET A 152 1.22 -0.54 -6.61
CA MET A 152 -0.01 -1.27 -6.84
C MET A 152 -0.80 -1.37 -5.54
N GLY A 153 -2.11 -1.36 -5.63
CA GLY A 153 -2.94 -1.65 -4.47
C GLY A 153 -4.33 -2.09 -4.84
N SER A 154 -5.01 -2.75 -3.90
CA SER A 154 -6.37 -3.23 -4.07
C SER A 154 -7.30 -2.70 -2.99
N SER A 155 -8.54 -2.31 -3.33
CA SER A 155 -9.53 -1.84 -2.36
C SER A 155 -8.98 -0.65 -1.53
N ALA A 156 -8.93 -0.75 -0.20
CA ALA A 156 -8.27 0.24 0.67
C ALA A 156 -6.76 0.42 0.34
N GLY A 157 -6.05 -0.65 -0.03
CA GLY A 157 -4.67 -0.56 -0.52
C GLY A 157 -4.58 0.16 -1.88
N GLY A 158 -5.62 0.05 -2.72
CA GLY A 158 -5.76 0.83 -3.95
C GLY A 158 -5.95 2.33 -3.67
N HIS A 159 -6.72 2.68 -2.64
CA HIS A 159 -6.77 4.04 -2.12
C HIS A 159 -5.37 4.51 -1.70
N LEU A 160 -4.64 3.71 -0.91
CA LEU A 160 -3.29 4.06 -0.48
C LEU A 160 -2.32 4.24 -1.65
N ALA A 161 -2.37 3.36 -2.67
CA ALA A 161 -1.56 3.48 -3.88
C ALA A 161 -1.86 4.77 -4.66
N SER A 162 -3.15 5.10 -4.82
CA SER A 162 -3.56 6.36 -5.45
C SER A 162 -3.16 7.58 -4.61
N TRP A 163 -3.23 7.48 -3.28
CA TRP A 163 -2.78 8.55 -2.39
C TRP A 163 -1.28 8.79 -2.50
N VAL A 164 -0.46 7.76 -2.50
CA VAL A 164 1.00 7.86 -2.74
C VAL A 164 1.29 8.52 -4.10
N SER A 165 0.58 8.11 -5.15
CA SER A 165 0.74 8.66 -6.52
C SER A 165 0.44 10.16 -6.62
N ASN A 166 -0.45 10.66 -5.74
CA ASN A 166 -0.80 12.08 -5.70
C ASN A 166 0.05 12.87 -4.69
N ALA A 167 0.35 12.30 -3.53
CA ALA A 167 0.91 13.03 -2.39
C ALA A 167 2.44 13.00 -2.27
N MET A 168 3.14 12.09 -2.94
CA MET A 168 4.60 12.15 -2.97
C MET A 168 5.07 13.44 -3.64
N PRO A 169 6.19 14.03 -3.19
CA PRO A 169 6.78 15.20 -3.84
C PRO A 169 7.04 14.97 -5.33
N ASP A 170 6.95 16.02 -6.13
CA ASP A 170 7.33 15.96 -7.54
C ASP A 170 8.80 15.52 -7.66
N GLY A 171 9.09 14.62 -8.59
CA GLY A 171 10.40 13.99 -8.72
C GLY A 171 10.59 12.73 -7.86
N GLU A 172 9.76 12.54 -6.83
CA GLU A 172 9.73 11.29 -6.04
C GLU A 172 8.50 10.42 -6.36
N LYS A 173 7.57 10.87 -7.22
CA LYS A 173 6.36 10.11 -7.53
C LYS A 173 6.67 8.77 -8.17
N PRO A 174 5.87 7.72 -7.90
CA PRO A 174 6.02 6.43 -8.58
C PRO A 174 6.01 6.59 -10.10
N ALA A 175 6.76 5.76 -10.80
CA ALA A 175 6.80 5.75 -12.26
C ALA A 175 5.44 5.37 -12.88
N PHE A 176 4.64 4.62 -12.14
CA PHE A 176 3.27 4.23 -12.50
C PHE A 176 2.49 3.77 -11.28
N ALA A 177 1.16 3.72 -11.42
CA ALA A 177 0.25 3.10 -10.45
C ALA A 177 -0.66 2.07 -11.14
N ILE A 178 -0.96 0.96 -10.43
CA ILE A 178 -1.92 -0.06 -10.86
C ILE A 178 -2.95 -0.22 -9.74
N LEU A 179 -4.20 0.13 -10.00
CA LEU A 179 -5.26 0.19 -9.00
C LEU A 179 -6.30 -0.91 -9.26
N HIS A 180 -6.36 -1.90 -8.37
CA HIS A 180 -7.34 -2.98 -8.43
C HIS A 180 -8.55 -2.60 -7.58
N TYR A 181 -9.73 -2.44 -8.18
CA TYR A 181 -11.00 -2.12 -7.49
C TYR A 181 -10.79 -1.17 -6.30
N ALA A 182 -10.05 -0.09 -6.57
CA ALA A 182 -9.58 0.85 -5.55
C ALA A 182 -10.72 1.69 -4.97
N TRP A 183 -10.72 1.88 -3.66
CA TRP A 183 -11.68 2.73 -2.97
C TRP A 183 -11.27 4.21 -3.10
N ILE A 184 -11.64 4.85 -4.19
CA ILE A 184 -11.21 6.20 -4.57
C ILE A 184 -12.01 7.29 -3.89
N ASN A 185 -13.35 7.16 -3.89
CA ASN A 185 -14.27 8.15 -3.34
C ASN A 185 -14.78 7.70 -1.98
N LEU A 186 -14.34 8.38 -0.93
CA LEU A 186 -14.66 8.01 0.44
C LEU A 186 -16.10 8.35 0.84
N LEU A 187 -16.83 9.13 0.03
CA LEU A 187 -18.19 9.57 0.33
C LEU A 187 -19.29 8.66 -0.25
N LYS A 188 -19.02 7.93 -1.33
CA LYS A 188 -20.04 7.20 -2.08
C LYS A 188 -20.31 5.79 -1.56
N SER A 189 -19.32 5.14 -0.98
CA SER A 189 -19.49 3.78 -0.48
C SER A 189 -20.23 3.77 0.86
N ARG A 190 -21.52 3.42 0.83
CA ARG A 190 -22.38 3.33 2.00
C ARG A 190 -22.59 1.87 2.42
N SER A 191 -21.55 1.24 2.90
CA SER A 191 -21.62 -0.10 3.48
C SER A 191 -21.05 -0.08 4.90
N SER A 192 -21.46 -1.03 5.73
CA SER A 192 -20.87 -1.17 7.07
C SER A 192 -19.36 -1.40 7.05
N ALA A 193 -18.82 -1.93 5.95
CA ALA A 193 -17.39 -2.06 5.73
C ALA A 193 -16.74 -0.71 5.43
N ALA A 194 -17.39 0.15 4.63
CA ALA A 194 -16.94 1.50 4.36
C ALA A 194 -16.95 2.38 5.61
N ASP A 195 -18.02 2.31 6.42
CA ASP A 195 -18.09 3.07 7.68
C ASP A 195 -16.96 2.70 8.64
N LYS A 196 -16.64 1.41 8.74
CA LYS A 196 -15.49 0.94 9.52
C LYS A 196 -14.16 1.43 8.95
N ALA A 197 -14.01 1.42 7.62
CA ALA A 197 -12.81 1.88 6.96
C ALA A 197 -12.61 3.40 7.15
N LEU A 198 -13.68 4.20 7.03
CA LEU A 198 -13.66 5.63 7.31
C LEU A 198 -13.26 5.92 8.76
N LEU A 199 -13.87 5.21 9.71
CA LEU A 199 -13.53 5.35 11.12
C LEU A 199 -12.06 5.01 11.42
N GLN A 200 -11.51 3.98 10.78
CA GLN A 200 -10.09 3.65 10.92
C GLN A 200 -9.20 4.71 10.29
N LEU A 201 -9.52 5.14 9.07
CA LEU A 201 -8.69 6.06 8.30
C LEU A 201 -8.72 7.49 8.86
N LEU A 202 -9.90 7.99 9.22
CA LEU A 202 -10.13 9.39 9.58
C LEU A 202 -10.26 9.63 11.10
N GLY A 203 -10.54 8.58 11.89
CA GLY A 203 -10.74 8.69 13.32
C GLY A 203 -12.17 9.00 13.74
N LYS A 204 -12.40 9.07 15.05
CA LYS A 204 -13.70 9.44 15.62
C LYS A 204 -13.96 10.93 15.40
N GLY A 205 -15.18 11.28 15.00
CA GLY A 205 -15.58 12.67 14.81
C GLY A 205 -15.06 13.30 13.51
N TYR A 206 -14.59 12.51 12.56
CA TYR A 206 -14.25 13.02 11.23
C TYR A 206 -15.44 13.76 10.60
N THR A 207 -15.14 14.73 9.79
CA THR A 207 -16.12 15.52 9.04
C THR A 207 -16.25 15.02 7.60
N MET A 208 -17.29 15.47 6.93
CA MET A 208 -17.42 15.22 5.47
C MET A 208 -16.23 15.82 4.71
N GLN A 209 -15.70 16.95 5.14
CA GLN A 209 -14.54 17.58 4.51
C GLN A 209 -13.30 16.70 4.61
N ASP A 210 -13.05 16.04 5.77
CA ASP A 210 -11.93 15.11 5.91
C ASP A 210 -12.04 13.93 4.91
N ALA A 211 -13.26 13.45 4.66
CA ALA A 211 -13.46 12.41 3.66
C ALA A 211 -13.28 12.92 2.23
N ILE A 212 -13.71 14.16 1.92
CA ILE A 212 -13.45 14.81 0.64
C ILE A 212 -11.94 14.97 0.42
N ASP A 213 -11.23 15.48 1.41
CA ASP A 213 -9.79 15.77 1.33
C ASP A 213 -8.96 14.50 1.08
N LEU A 214 -9.41 13.35 1.57
CA LEU A 214 -8.76 12.06 1.32
C LEU A 214 -9.38 11.25 0.17
N SER A 215 -10.41 11.75 -0.51
CA SER A 215 -10.91 11.16 -1.76
C SER A 215 -9.95 11.50 -2.90
N THR A 216 -9.19 10.50 -3.35
CA THR A 216 -7.97 10.72 -4.15
C THR A 216 -8.21 11.28 -5.54
N HIS A 217 -9.43 11.20 -6.09
CA HIS A 217 -9.80 11.85 -7.35
C HIS A 217 -9.76 13.40 -7.28
N HIS A 218 -9.88 13.98 -6.08
CA HIS A 218 -9.70 15.41 -5.84
C HIS A 218 -8.24 15.85 -5.75
N MET A 219 -7.31 14.89 -5.53
CA MET A 219 -5.89 15.17 -5.38
C MET A 219 -5.11 15.15 -6.70
N VAL A 220 -5.76 14.77 -7.82
CA VAL A 220 -5.09 14.59 -9.11
C VAL A 220 -4.55 15.91 -9.63
N THR A 221 -3.29 15.90 -10.03
CA THR A 221 -2.58 17.02 -10.67
C THR A 221 -1.87 16.53 -11.93
N ALA A 222 -1.30 17.43 -12.72
CA ALA A 222 -0.54 17.08 -13.92
C ALA A 222 0.72 16.22 -13.61
N THR A 223 1.16 16.18 -12.36
CA THR A 223 2.32 15.39 -11.91
C THR A 223 1.93 14.06 -11.27
N THR A 224 0.64 13.74 -11.19
CA THR A 224 0.17 12.44 -10.71
C THR A 224 0.74 11.30 -11.56
N SER A 225 1.09 10.18 -10.94
CA SER A 225 1.68 9.03 -11.65
C SER A 225 0.76 8.49 -12.75
N PRO A 226 1.28 8.09 -13.91
CA PRO A 226 0.53 7.35 -14.93
C PRO A 226 -0.19 6.16 -14.30
N THR A 227 -1.50 6.04 -14.53
CA THR A 227 -2.32 5.11 -13.73
C THR A 227 -3.14 4.16 -14.60
N MET A 228 -3.12 2.88 -14.23
CA MET A 228 -4.01 1.84 -14.73
C MET A 228 -5.05 1.47 -13.68
N LEU A 229 -6.34 1.43 -14.06
CA LEU A 229 -7.43 1.01 -13.19
C LEU A 229 -8.02 -0.31 -13.69
N LEU A 230 -8.22 -1.26 -12.78
CA LEU A 230 -8.73 -2.61 -13.04
C LEU A 230 -9.84 -2.93 -12.04
N LEU A 231 -11.05 -3.19 -12.52
CA LEU A 231 -12.22 -3.38 -11.66
C LEU A 231 -13.30 -4.21 -12.36
N SER A 232 -14.32 -4.63 -11.60
CA SER A 232 -15.49 -5.30 -12.13
C SER A 232 -16.72 -4.38 -11.98
N ASP A 233 -17.63 -4.42 -12.97
CA ASP A 233 -18.82 -3.56 -13.00
C ASP A 233 -19.86 -3.93 -11.94
N ASP A 234 -19.90 -5.20 -11.57
CA ASP A 234 -20.78 -5.76 -10.53
C ASP A 234 -20.22 -5.64 -9.10
N ASP A 235 -19.22 -4.77 -8.85
CA ASP A 235 -18.68 -4.55 -7.51
C ASP A 235 -19.66 -3.78 -6.63
N ALA A 236 -20.28 -4.51 -5.67
CA ALA A 236 -21.25 -3.95 -4.72
C ALA A 236 -20.59 -3.22 -3.54
N LEU A 237 -19.26 -3.36 -3.33
CA LEU A 237 -18.54 -2.69 -2.23
C LEU A 237 -17.95 -1.36 -2.66
N VAL A 238 -17.33 -1.32 -3.86
CA VAL A 238 -16.72 -0.13 -4.45
C VAL A 238 -17.27 0.02 -5.86
N PRO A 239 -18.27 0.89 -6.06
CA PRO A 239 -18.90 1.08 -7.37
C PRO A 239 -17.90 1.49 -8.45
N SER A 240 -18.05 0.94 -9.65
CA SER A 240 -17.17 1.21 -10.79
C SER A 240 -17.09 2.70 -11.17
N VAL A 241 -18.17 3.46 -10.91
CA VAL A 241 -18.23 4.89 -11.15
C VAL A 241 -17.20 5.70 -10.36
N ASP A 242 -16.76 5.23 -9.19
CA ASP A 242 -15.73 5.92 -8.40
C ASP A 242 -14.36 5.87 -9.09
N ALA A 243 -14.05 4.74 -9.74
CA ALA A 243 -12.86 4.61 -10.57
C ALA A 243 -12.95 5.48 -11.84
N ALA A 244 -14.15 5.61 -12.41
CA ALA A 244 -14.39 6.48 -13.56
C ALA A 244 -14.16 7.97 -13.23
N ASP A 245 -14.53 8.42 -12.04
CA ASP A 245 -14.26 9.78 -11.56
C ASP A 245 -12.73 10.03 -11.47
N TYR A 246 -11.97 9.05 -10.98
CA TYR A 246 -10.50 9.16 -10.91
C TYR A 246 -9.87 9.16 -12.30
N TYR A 247 -10.31 8.26 -13.19
CA TYR A 247 -9.88 8.23 -14.58
C TYR A 247 -10.14 9.57 -15.29
N ALA A 248 -11.33 10.13 -15.13
CA ALA A 248 -11.69 11.41 -15.70
C ALA A 248 -10.80 12.55 -15.15
N ALA A 249 -10.48 12.52 -13.84
CA ALA A 249 -9.56 13.49 -13.24
C ALA A 249 -8.15 13.38 -13.83
N LEU A 250 -7.62 12.15 -13.99
CA LEU A 250 -6.31 11.91 -14.62
C LEU A 250 -6.27 12.48 -16.05
N VAL A 251 -7.26 12.15 -16.90
CA VAL A 251 -7.31 12.60 -18.28
C VAL A 251 -7.42 14.12 -18.38
N ARG A 252 -8.27 14.76 -17.55
CA ARG A 252 -8.40 16.22 -17.50
C ARG A 252 -7.11 16.94 -17.13
N ASN A 253 -6.25 16.28 -16.34
CA ASN A 253 -4.93 16.80 -15.94
C ASN A 253 -3.79 16.37 -16.87
N GLY A 254 -4.10 15.75 -18.02
CA GLY A 254 -3.08 15.32 -19.00
C GLY A 254 -2.24 14.12 -18.56
N VAL A 255 -2.65 13.42 -17.51
CA VAL A 255 -1.95 12.23 -17.01
C VAL A 255 -2.31 11.02 -17.88
N LYS A 256 -1.32 10.23 -18.30
CA LYS A 256 -1.56 8.97 -19.01
C LYS A 256 -2.37 8.02 -18.11
N ALA A 257 -3.49 7.54 -18.61
CA ALA A 257 -4.35 6.62 -17.87
C ALA A 257 -4.99 5.58 -18.77
N THR A 258 -5.28 4.39 -18.22
CA THR A 258 -6.11 3.37 -18.84
C THR A 258 -7.03 2.75 -17.79
N MET A 259 -8.21 2.32 -18.21
CA MET A 259 -9.19 1.71 -17.32
C MET A 259 -9.84 0.51 -17.99
N HIS A 260 -9.87 -0.62 -17.28
CA HIS A 260 -10.52 -1.85 -17.72
C HIS A 260 -11.62 -2.21 -16.72
N ILE A 261 -12.86 -2.20 -17.20
CA ILE A 261 -14.03 -2.62 -16.43
C ILE A 261 -14.49 -3.96 -16.96
N TYR A 262 -14.36 -4.99 -16.13
CA TYR A 262 -14.83 -6.33 -16.46
C TYR A 262 -16.33 -6.46 -16.09
N PRO A 263 -17.14 -7.17 -16.89
CA PRO A 263 -18.59 -7.19 -16.68
C PRO A 263 -19.03 -7.87 -15.38
N PHE A 264 -18.17 -8.73 -14.81
CA PHE A 264 -18.46 -9.46 -13.57
C PHE A 264 -17.19 -9.82 -12.83
N GLY A 265 -17.27 -10.04 -11.52
CA GLY A 265 -16.14 -10.42 -10.68
C GLY A 265 -16.34 -10.01 -9.22
N GLY A 266 -17.30 -9.14 -8.96
CA GLY A 266 -17.55 -8.53 -7.66
C GLY A 266 -16.35 -7.68 -7.23
N HIS A 267 -16.11 -7.59 -5.92
CA HIS A 267 -14.95 -6.85 -5.37
C HIS A 267 -13.63 -7.59 -5.63
N SER A 268 -13.32 -7.85 -6.92
CA SER A 268 -12.14 -8.61 -7.35
C SER A 268 -11.97 -8.54 -8.87
N VAL A 269 -10.74 -8.79 -9.35
CA VAL A 269 -10.43 -9.03 -10.77
C VAL A 269 -9.92 -10.45 -11.03
N LYS A 270 -10.02 -11.34 -10.04
CA LYS A 270 -9.48 -12.71 -10.14
C LYS A 270 -10.10 -13.56 -11.23
N LYS A 271 -11.37 -13.33 -11.55
CA LYS A 271 -12.05 -14.06 -12.64
C LYS A 271 -11.52 -13.71 -14.03
N HIS A 272 -10.75 -12.62 -14.14
CA HIS A 272 -10.16 -12.09 -15.36
C HIS A 272 -8.64 -12.03 -15.27
N THR A 273 -8.03 -13.06 -14.63
CA THR A 273 -6.59 -13.05 -14.32
C THR A 273 -5.73 -12.97 -15.58
N ALA A 274 -6.02 -13.75 -16.61
CA ALA A 274 -5.23 -13.75 -17.85
C ALA A 274 -5.35 -12.40 -18.58
N GLU A 275 -6.55 -11.85 -18.64
CA GLU A 275 -6.86 -10.60 -19.31
C GLU A 275 -6.16 -9.43 -18.63
N TYR A 276 -6.30 -9.28 -17.31
CA TYR A 276 -5.64 -8.16 -16.61
C TYR A 276 -4.12 -8.29 -16.61
N GLN A 277 -3.58 -9.49 -16.49
CA GLN A 277 -2.14 -9.73 -16.55
C GLN A 277 -1.56 -9.32 -17.91
N SER A 278 -2.23 -9.68 -18.99
CA SER A 278 -1.87 -9.22 -20.33
C SER A 278 -1.94 -7.70 -20.46
N ALA A 279 -3.04 -7.10 -20.00
CA ALA A 279 -3.22 -5.65 -20.03
C ALA A 279 -2.14 -4.89 -19.22
N VAL A 280 -1.72 -5.40 -18.07
CA VAL A 280 -0.62 -4.83 -17.28
C VAL A 280 0.69 -4.81 -18.06
N ILE A 281 1.05 -5.91 -18.72
CA ILE A 281 2.29 -5.98 -19.50
C ILE A 281 2.23 -4.99 -20.67
N GLU A 282 1.11 -4.91 -21.39
CA GLU A 282 0.94 -3.96 -22.50
C GLU A 282 0.98 -2.49 -21.99
N TRP A 283 0.40 -2.21 -20.82
CA TRP A 283 0.49 -0.90 -20.21
C TRP A 283 1.93 -0.50 -19.87
N LEU A 284 2.71 -1.40 -19.27
CA LEU A 284 4.11 -1.15 -18.94
C LEU A 284 4.98 -0.96 -20.19
N LYS A 285 4.68 -1.66 -21.29
CA LYS A 285 5.29 -1.43 -22.61
C LYS A 285 4.92 -0.06 -23.17
N TYR A 286 3.65 0.32 -23.10
CA TYR A 286 3.17 1.63 -23.55
C TYR A 286 3.86 2.78 -22.80
N LEU A 287 4.16 2.59 -21.52
CA LEU A 287 4.94 3.55 -20.73
C LEU A 287 6.45 3.53 -21.05
N GLY A 288 6.93 2.59 -21.85
CA GLY A 288 8.36 2.44 -22.17
C GLY A 288 9.19 1.80 -21.04
N LEU A 289 8.54 1.20 -20.05
CA LEU A 289 9.20 0.59 -18.89
C LEU A 289 9.71 -0.83 -19.20
N ILE A 290 9.04 -1.53 -20.10
CA ILE A 290 9.48 -2.81 -20.67
C ILE A 290 9.83 -2.57 -22.13
N THR A 291 11.06 -2.92 -22.52
CA THR A 291 11.48 -2.89 -23.92
C THR A 291 10.84 -4.05 -24.70
N ASN A 292 10.28 -3.76 -25.86
CA ASN A 292 9.92 -4.80 -26.80
C ASN A 292 11.22 -5.50 -27.21
N THR A 293 11.48 -6.70 -26.73
CA THR A 293 12.47 -7.57 -27.37
C THR A 293 12.03 -7.73 -28.83
N LYS A 294 12.71 -7.05 -29.77
CA LYS A 294 12.56 -7.37 -31.19
C LYS A 294 12.86 -8.87 -31.32
N LYS A 295 11.85 -9.62 -31.72
CA LYS A 295 12.06 -11.00 -32.23
C LYS A 295 12.93 -10.97 -33.48
#